data_b92af2a08df318473696bce5831b82e7
#
_entry.id   b92af2a08df318473696bce5831b82e7
#
_cell.length_a   1.000
_cell.length_b   1.000
_cell.length_c   1.000
_cell.angle_alpha   90.00
_cell.angle_beta   90.00
_cell.angle_gamma   90.00
#
_symmetry.space_group_name_H-M   'P 1'
#
loop_
_entity.id
_entity.type
_entity.pdbx_description
1 polymer ?
#
loop_
_entity_poly.entity_id
_entity_poly.type
_entity_poly.pdbx_seq_one_letter_code
_entity_poly.pdbx_strand_id
1 'polypeptide(L)'
;KMSLKWAVNGLLDDIYFYAQGIPRLLITWKPENELSILKFFENNVKKYPNEIAFIFKDQQISWQEADIKVSEYGAYLQSQGIEKGDCFALLMDNCPDFLMLLLAAHRIGAIAALINTTVTGDGLKHVVTIVDAKAVILGASHIDKFTSSMPESELQALNIYAIEDSSKIPNEYVDI
;
A
#
# COMPACT_ATOMS: atom_id res chain seq x y z
N LYS A 1 45.09 -4.52 -12.00
CA LYS A 1 45.04 -3.60 -13.17
C LYS A 1 43.64 -3.72 -13.77
N MET A 2 42.80 -2.75 -13.49
CA MET A 2 41.50 -2.60 -14.15
C MET A 2 41.75 -2.37 -15.65
N SER A 3 41.14 -3.18 -16.53
CA SER A 3 41.41 -3.05 -17.97
C SER A 3 40.80 -1.75 -18.50
N LEU A 4 41.51 -1.05 -19.36
CA LEU A 4 41.04 0.16 -20.06
C LEU A 4 39.66 -0.05 -20.72
N LYS A 5 39.43 -1.28 -21.18
CA LYS A 5 38.15 -1.70 -21.79
C LYS A 5 36.95 -1.63 -20.84
N TRP A 6 37.16 -1.93 -19.54
CA TRP A 6 36.09 -1.82 -18.52
C TRP A 6 35.75 -0.35 -18.21
N ALA A 7 36.78 0.50 -18.11
CA ALA A 7 36.59 1.93 -17.89
C ALA A 7 35.89 2.63 -19.06
N VAL A 8 36.22 2.25 -20.31
CA VAL A 8 35.56 2.79 -21.50
C VAL A 8 34.09 2.33 -21.61
N ASN A 9 33.79 1.05 -21.32
CA ASN A 9 32.42 0.58 -21.34
C ASN A 9 31.57 1.23 -20.24
N GLY A 10 32.08 1.37 -19.01
CA GLY A 10 31.37 2.09 -17.95
C GLY A 10 31.07 3.55 -18.31
N LEU A 11 32.02 4.25 -18.94
CA LEU A 11 31.83 5.62 -19.41
C LEU A 11 30.76 5.70 -20.52
N LEU A 12 30.72 4.73 -21.43
CA LEU A 12 29.68 4.67 -22.48
C LEU A 12 28.31 4.38 -21.92
N ASP A 13 28.19 3.51 -20.92
CA ASP A 13 26.94 3.21 -20.22
C ASP A 13 26.45 4.43 -19.45
N ASP A 14 27.33 5.18 -18.80
CA ASP A 14 27.00 6.43 -18.12
C ASP A 14 26.53 7.50 -19.13
N ILE A 15 27.25 7.66 -20.25
CA ILE A 15 26.88 8.60 -21.32
C ILE A 15 25.51 8.22 -21.90
N TYR A 16 25.23 6.93 -22.11
CA TYR A 16 23.94 6.46 -22.60
C TYR A 16 22.83 6.73 -21.58
N PHE A 17 23.08 6.48 -20.29
CA PHE A 17 22.14 6.79 -19.21
C PHE A 17 21.82 8.29 -19.15
N TYR A 18 22.83 9.15 -19.16
CA TYR A 18 22.65 10.61 -19.10
C TYR A 18 22.03 11.17 -20.38
N ALA A 19 22.40 10.65 -21.54
CA ALA A 19 21.92 11.16 -22.84
C ALA A 19 20.45 10.75 -23.13
N GLN A 20 20.00 9.60 -22.64
CA GLN A 20 18.63 9.11 -22.86
C GLN A 20 17.75 9.18 -21.62
N GLY A 21 18.32 8.95 -20.43
CA GLY A 21 17.58 8.92 -19.18
C GLY A 21 17.12 10.31 -18.72
N ILE A 22 18.02 11.28 -18.69
CA ILE A 22 17.70 12.65 -18.21
C ILE A 22 16.70 13.36 -19.12
N PRO A 23 16.87 13.41 -20.47
CA PRO A 23 15.86 14.02 -21.32
C PRO A 23 14.49 13.35 -21.21
N ARG A 24 14.47 12.02 -21.08
CA ARG A 24 13.23 11.25 -20.89
C ARG A 24 12.56 11.57 -19.55
N LEU A 25 13.36 11.74 -18.49
CA LEU A 25 12.89 12.15 -17.17
C LEU A 25 12.30 13.59 -17.23
N LEU A 26 12.99 14.53 -17.88
CA LEU A 26 12.56 15.91 -18.01
C LEU A 26 11.32 16.07 -18.92
N ILE A 27 11.17 15.21 -19.94
CA ILE A 27 10.01 15.23 -20.83
C ILE A 27 8.79 14.59 -20.15
N THR A 28 9.00 13.58 -19.35
CA THR A 28 7.91 12.86 -18.65
C THR A 28 7.49 13.54 -17.35
N TRP A 29 8.38 14.32 -16.73
CA TRP A 29 8.11 14.97 -15.46
C TRP A 29 7.60 16.39 -15.63
N LYS A 30 6.44 16.50 -16.26
CA LYS A 30 5.68 17.76 -16.25
C LYS A 30 4.75 17.73 -15.03
N PRO A 31 4.58 18.88 -14.32
CA PRO A 31 3.64 18.95 -13.18
C PRO A 31 2.20 18.58 -13.57
N GLU A 32 1.84 18.78 -14.85
CA GLU A 32 0.53 18.43 -15.39
C GLU A 32 0.37 16.95 -15.72
N ASN A 33 1.45 16.17 -15.73
CA ASN A 33 1.35 14.73 -15.89
C ASN A 33 0.85 14.14 -14.57
N GLU A 34 -0.39 13.70 -14.56
CA GLU A 34 -1.00 12.91 -13.46
C GLU A 34 -0.33 11.54 -13.35
N LEU A 35 0.99 11.52 -13.04
CA LEU A 35 1.74 10.30 -12.80
C LEU A 35 1.45 9.87 -11.36
N SER A 36 0.51 8.96 -11.20
CA SER A 36 0.24 8.30 -9.93
C SER A 36 0.55 6.81 -10.03
N ILE A 37 0.86 6.18 -8.91
CA ILE A 37 1.05 4.73 -8.82
C ILE A 37 -0.22 3.99 -9.29
N LEU A 38 -1.40 4.54 -8.98
CA LEU A 38 -2.67 4.00 -9.43
C LEU A 38 -2.80 4.02 -10.96
N LYS A 39 -2.46 5.14 -11.61
CA LYS A 39 -2.52 5.23 -13.07
C LYS A 39 -1.56 4.26 -13.77
N PHE A 40 -0.36 4.09 -13.18
CA PHE A 40 0.58 3.08 -13.64
C PHE A 40 0.00 1.67 -13.51
N PHE A 41 -0.59 1.35 -12.36
CA PHE A 41 -1.25 0.08 -12.10
C PHE A 41 -2.38 -0.17 -13.11
N GLU A 42 -3.32 0.76 -13.28
CA GLU A 42 -4.45 0.64 -14.20
C GLU A 42 -4.03 0.48 -15.66
N ASN A 43 -2.95 1.14 -16.08
CA ASN A 43 -2.40 0.96 -17.42
C ASN A 43 -1.86 -0.46 -17.63
N ASN A 44 -1.22 -1.05 -16.61
CA ASN A 44 -0.74 -2.43 -16.70
C ASN A 44 -1.89 -3.44 -16.68
N VAL A 45 -2.93 -3.21 -15.86
CA VAL A 45 -4.16 -4.02 -15.88
C VAL A 45 -4.76 -4.07 -17.29
N LYS A 46 -4.88 -2.93 -17.96
CA LYS A 46 -5.41 -2.85 -19.33
C LYS A 46 -4.52 -3.53 -20.36
N LYS A 47 -3.20 -3.44 -20.20
CA LYS A 47 -2.24 -3.92 -21.20
C LYS A 47 -1.87 -5.39 -21.01
N TYR A 48 -1.83 -5.86 -19.78
CA TYR A 48 -1.31 -7.17 -19.41
C TYR A 48 -2.19 -7.93 -18.41
N PRO A 49 -3.53 -8.00 -18.60
CA PRO A 49 -4.46 -8.48 -17.56
C PRO A 49 -4.12 -9.86 -17.01
N ASN A 50 -3.67 -10.77 -17.88
CA ASN A 50 -3.39 -12.17 -17.52
C ASN A 50 -1.92 -12.42 -17.13
N GLU A 51 -1.04 -11.41 -17.21
CA GLU A 51 0.34 -11.56 -16.78
C GLU A 51 0.46 -11.45 -15.27
N ILE A 52 1.46 -12.11 -14.70
CA ILE A 52 1.74 -12.05 -13.26
C ILE A 52 2.21 -10.66 -12.88
N ALA A 53 1.47 -10.03 -11.98
CA ALA A 53 1.78 -8.72 -11.42
C ALA A 53 2.61 -8.84 -10.13
N PHE A 54 2.26 -9.80 -9.27
CA PHE A 54 2.88 -9.99 -7.96
C PHE A 54 3.18 -11.47 -7.70
N ILE A 55 4.33 -11.70 -7.08
CA ILE A 55 4.72 -13.01 -6.54
C ILE A 55 4.99 -12.79 -5.05
N PHE A 56 4.27 -13.52 -4.20
CA PHE A 56 4.45 -13.48 -2.76
C PHE A 56 4.38 -14.89 -2.18
N LYS A 57 5.50 -15.36 -1.61
CA LYS A 57 5.65 -16.77 -1.23
C LYS A 57 5.34 -17.68 -2.42
N ASP A 58 4.34 -18.56 -2.29
CA ASP A 58 3.92 -19.51 -3.32
C ASP A 58 2.72 -18.99 -4.15
N GLN A 59 2.25 -17.78 -3.85
CA GLN A 59 1.13 -17.16 -4.58
C GLN A 59 1.62 -16.33 -5.74
N GLN A 60 0.93 -16.47 -6.87
CA GLN A 60 1.11 -15.63 -8.05
C GLN A 60 -0.22 -14.95 -8.34
N ILE A 61 -0.19 -13.64 -8.49
CA ILE A 61 -1.38 -12.81 -8.69
C ILE A 61 -1.21 -12.06 -10.01
N SER A 62 -2.14 -12.22 -10.93
CA SER A 62 -2.19 -11.49 -12.19
C SER A 62 -2.61 -10.04 -11.98
N TRP A 63 -2.38 -9.19 -12.99
CA TRP A 63 -2.86 -7.80 -12.96
C TRP A 63 -4.38 -7.71 -12.81
N GLN A 64 -5.13 -8.61 -13.44
CA GLN A 64 -6.60 -8.64 -13.36
C GLN A 64 -7.08 -9.07 -11.97
N GLU A 65 -6.50 -10.10 -11.38
CA GLU A 65 -6.84 -10.53 -10.02
C GLU A 65 -6.54 -9.44 -9.00
N ALA A 66 -5.41 -8.76 -9.14
CA ALA A 66 -5.07 -7.61 -8.30
C ALA A 66 -6.09 -6.47 -8.45
N ASP A 67 -6.56 -6.17 -9.67
CA ASP A 67 -7.55 -5.13 -9.93
C ASP A 67 -8.91 -5.44 -9.33
N ILE A 68 -9.32 -6.71 -9.37
CA ILE A 68 -10.54 -7.18 -8.71
C ILE A 68 -10.44 -6.92 -7.20
N LYS A 69 -9.36 -7.36 -6.55
CA LYS A 69 -9.15 -7.13 -5.13
C LYS A 69 -9.09 -5.65 -4.75
N VAL A 70 -8.40 -4.83 -5.54
CA VAL A 70 -8.36 -3.36 -5.34
C VAL A 70 -9.78 -2.77 -5.41
N SER A 71 -10.62 -3.28 -6.32
CA SER A 71 -12.01 -2.81 -6.44
C SER A 71 -12.87 -3.26 -5.27
N GLU A 72 -12.71 -4.50 -4.80
CA GLU A 72 -13.39 -5.06 -3.64
C GLU A 72 -13.05 -4.27 -2.37
N TYR A 73 -11.76 -4.04 -2.10
CA TYR A 73 -11.34 -3.21 -0.97
C TYR A 73 -11.85 -1.78 -1.07
N GLY A 74 -11.83 -1.18 -2.26
CA GLY A 74 -12.37 0.17 -2.45
C GLY A 74 -13.87 0.25 -2.16
N ALA A 75 -14.64 -0.72 -2.65
CA ALA A 75 -16.08 -0.81 -2.39
C ALA A 75 -16.37 -1.05 -0.90
N TYR A 76 -15.57 -1.92 -0.26
CA TYR A 76 -15.70 -2.15 1.18
C TYR A 76 -15.42 -0.88 1.99
N LEU A 77 -14.31 -0.20 1.77
CA LEU A 77 -13.97 1.05 2.45
C LEU A 77 -15.09 2.08 2.31
N GLN A 78 -15.65 2.23 1.12
CA GLN A 78 -16.79 3.13 0.88
C GLN A 78 -18.05 2.69 1.64
N SER A 79 -18.32 1.38 1.72
CA SER A 79 -19.46 0.85 2.49
C SER A 79 -19.34 1.13 3.99
N GLN A 80 -18.09 1.27 4.48
CA GLN A 80 -17.79 1.66 5.87
C GLN A 80 -17.72 3.19 6.07
N GLY A 81 -18.14 3.96 5.08
CA GLY A 81 -18.22 5.42 5.17
C GLY A 81 -16.87 6.13 4.96
N ILE A 82 -15.86 5.46 4.42
CA ILE A 82 -14.59 6.11 4.03
C ILE A 82 -14.79 6.79 2.67
N GLU A 83 -14.68 8.10 2.66
CA GLU A 83 -14.89 8.94 1.48
C GLU A 83 -13.58 9.59 1.03
N LYS A 84 -13.68 10.31 -0.09
CA LYS A 84 -12.56 11.07 -0.63
C LYS A 84 -12.06 12.10 0.40
N GLY A 85 -10.77 12.05 0.70
CA GLY A 85 -10.10 12.94 1.66
C GLY A 85 -10.07 12.39 3.08
N ASP A 86 -10.83 11.33 3.39
CA ASP A 86 -10.75 10.67 4.69
C ASP A 86 -9.46 9.88 4.85
N CYS A 87 -9.02 9.75 6.10
CA CYS A 87 -7.85 8.97 6.47
C CYS A 87 -8.26 7.69 7.20
N PHE A 88 -7.60 6.58 6.90
CA PHE A 88 -7.60 5.39 7.74
C PHE A 88 -6.16 4.97 8.07
N ALA A 89 -5.96 4.42 9.26
CA ALA A 89 -4.67 3.88 9.67
C ALA A 89 -4.52 2.44 9.16
N LEU A 90 -3.37 2.11 8.59
CA LEU A 90 -3.06 0.77 8.08
C LEU A 90 -1.84 0.21 8.82
N LEU A 91 -2.07 -0.77 9.69
CA LEU A 91 -1.04 -1.46 10.47
C LEU A 91 -1.00 -2.94 10.05
N MET A 92 -0.18 -3.26 9.09
CA MET A 92 -0.01 -4.63 8.61
C MET A 92 1.38 -4.85 8.01
N ASP A 93 1.82 -6.10 7.94
CA ASP A 93 3.08 -6.46 7.30
C ASP A 93 2.98 -6.35 5.76
N ASN A 94 4.13 -6.25 5.11
CA ASN A 94 4.20 -6.19 3.66
C ASN A 94 3.69 -7.51 3.05
N CYS A 95 2.54 -7.45 2.40
CA CYS A 95 1.90 -8.54 1.68
C CYS A 95 1.13 -7.97 0.46
N PRO A 96 0.59 -8.80 -0.42
CA PRO A 96 -0.20 -8.32 -1.55
C PRO A 96 -1.38 -7.43 -1.13
N ASP A 97 -2.11 -7.82 -0.08
CA ASP A 97 -3.28 -7.09 0.40
C ASP A 97 -2.93 -5.69 0.92
N PHE A 98 -1.76 -5.52 1.56
CA PHE A 98 -1.24 -4.20 1.94
C PHE A 98 -1.16 -3.25 0.74
N LEU A 99 -0.60 -3.72 -0.38
CA LEU A 99 -0.47 -2.91 -1.59
C LEU A 99 -1.83 -2.68 -2.25
N MET A 100 -2.71 -3.68 -2.26
CA MET A 100 -4.05 -3.57 -2.84
C MET A 100 -4.92 -2.59 -2.07
N LEU A 101 -4.85 -2.56 -0.73
CA LEU A 101 -5.49 -1.55 0.10
C LEU A 101 -4.97 -0.14 -0.18
N LEU A 102 -3.66 0.01 -0.34
CA LEU A 102 -3.07 1.30 -0.70
C LEU A 102 -3.57 1.78 -2.06
N LEU A 103 -3.64 0.90 -3.06
CA LEU A 103 -4.19 1.22 -4.38
C LEU A 103 -5.70 1.51 -4.31
N ALA A 104 -6.44 0.78 -3.47
CA ALA A 104 -7.86 1.00 -3.23
C ALA A 104 -8.11 2.38 -2.60
N ALA A 105 -7.32 2.76 -1.58
CA ALA A 105 -7.37 4.10 -1.00
C ALA A 105 -7.17 5.19 -2.08
N HIS A 106 -6.13 5.04 -2.91
CA HIS A 106 -5.90 5.97 -4.01
C HIS A 106 -7.08 6.03 -5.00
N ARG A 107 -7.70 4.88 -5.32
CA ARG A 107 -8.83 4.77 -6.26
C ARG A 107 -10.06 5.52 -5.79
N ILE A 108 -10.37 5.47 -4.49
CA ILE A 108 -11.50 6.19 -3.90
C ILE A 108 -11.13 7.61 -3.44
N GLY A 109 -9.85 7.99 -3.53
CA GLY A 109 -9.34 9.28 -3.11
C GLY A 109 -9.18 9.45 -1.59
N ALA A 110 -9.15 8.34 -0.85
CA ALA A 110 -8.86 8.30 0.58
C ALA A 110 -7.34 8.30 0.85
N ILE A 111 -6.97 8.48 2.10
CA ILE A 111 -5.60 8.53 2.58
C ILE A 111 -5.33 7.30 3.45
N ALA A 112 -4.38 6.46 3.07
CA ALA A 112 -3.89 5.38 3.91
C ALA A 112 -2.69 5.88 4.72
N ALA A 113 -2.85 6.03 6.03
CA ALA A 113 -1.76 6.33 6.94
C ALA A 113 -1.02 5.04 7.31
N LEU A 114 0.15 4.84 6.74
CA LEU A 114 0.94 3.62 6.93
C LEU A 114 1.63 3.64 8.28
N ILE A 115 1.24 2.74 9.17
CA ILE A 115 1.80 2.64 10.51
C ILE A 115 2.94 1.63 10.52
N ASN A 116 4.10 2.03 11.07
CA ASN A 116 5.23 1.13 11.19
C ASN A 116 4.93 -0.02 12.17
N THR A 117 5.06 -1.25 11.68
CA THR A 117 4.76 -2.47 12.45
C THR A 117 5.71 -2.74 13.62
N THR A 118 6.80 -2.00 13.77
CA THR A 118 7.72 -2.16 14.92
C THR A 118 7.34 -1.28 16.11
N VAL A 119 6.45 -0.30 15.93
CA VAL A 119 6.02 0.62 17.01
C VAL A 119 5.04 -0.10 17.93
N THR A 120 5.15 0.15 19.24
CA THR A 120 4.33 -0.49 20.29
C THR A 120 3.97 0.51 21.39
N GLY A 121 3.03 0.15 22.27
CA GLY A 121 2.66 0.91 23.45
C GLY A 121 2.25 2.35 23.13
N ASP A 122 2.69 3.30 23.96
CA ASP A 122 2.35 4.73 23.82
C ASP A 122 2.75 5.31 22.45
N GLY A 123 3.82 4.79 21.83
CA GLY A 123 4.22 5.20 20.50
C GLY A 123 3.19 4.80 19.45
N LEU A 124 2.65 3.59 19.52
CA LEU A 124 1.61 3.13 18.61
C LEU A 124 0.31 3.92 18.81
N LYS A 125 -0.09 4.10 20.06
CA LYS A 125 -1.22 4.96 20.41
C LYS A 125 -1.07 6.36 19.79
N HIS A 126 0.08 7.00 19.98
CA HIS A 126 0.35 8.34 19.48
C HIS A 126 0.22 8.44 17.96
N VAL A 127 0.84 7.52 17.20
CA VAL A 127 0.81 7.58 15.73
C VAL A 127 -0.59 7.31 15.15
N VAL A 128 -1.39 6.48 15.80
CA VAL A 128 -2.78 6.24 15.39
C VAL A 128 -3.68 7.45 15.70
N THR A 129 -3.47 8.09 16.86
CA THR A 129 -4.26 9.25 17.26
C THR A 129 -3.96 10.49 16.40
N ILE A 130 -2.68 10.73 16.07
CA ILE A 130 -2.28 11.96 15.36
C ILE A 130 -2.77 12.02 13.92
N VAL A 131 -3.03 10.85 13.28
CA VAL A 131 -3.51 10.80 11.89
C VAL A 131 -5.01 11.04 11.76
N ASP A 132 -5.73 11.17 12.87
CA ASP A 132 -7.18 11.41 12.92
C ASP A 132 -7.94 10.43 12.00
N ALA A 133 -7.63 9.14 12.14
CA ALA A 133 -8.14 8.11 11.26
C ALA A 133 -9.60 7.78 11.57
N LYS A 134 -10.47 7.76 10.56
CA LYS A 134 -11.86 7.27 10.68
C LYS A 134 -11.95 5.78 10.97
N ALA A 135 -10.95 5.02 10.57
CA ALA A 135 -10.89 3.58 10.74
C ALA A 135 -9.43 3.12 10.91
N VAL A 136 -9.27 1.94 11.49
CA VAL A 136 -7.98 1.25 11.59
C VAL A 136 -8.10 -0.10 10.93
N ILE A 137 -7.22 -0.39 9.99
CA ILE A 137 -7.11 -1.69 9.34
C ILE A 137 -5.86 -2.39 9.85
N LEU A 138 -6.04 -3.58 10.38
CA LEU A 138 -5.00 -4.38 11.00
C LEU A 138 -4.75 -5.65 10.20
N GLY A 139 -3.47 -6.02 10.00
CA GLY A 139 -3.13 -7.40 9.75
C GLY A 139 -3.38 -8.24 11.01
N ALA A 140 -3.93 -9.45 10.88
CA ALA A 140 -4.33 -10.29 12.01
C ALA A 140 -3.18 -10.52 13.03
N SER A 141 -1.92 -10.58 12.57
CA SER A 141 -0.73 -10.71 13.40
C SER A 141 -0.48 -9.52 14.34
N HIS A 142 -1.14 -8.39 14.11
CA HIS A 142 -0.94 -7.15 14.86
C HIS A 142 -2.09 -6.80 15.81
N ILE A 143 -3.16 -7.60 15.86
CA ILE A 143 -4.34 -7.34 16.70
C ILE A 143 -3.95 -7.24 18.17
N ASP A 144 -3.29 -8.27 18.73
CA ASP A 144 -2.90 -8.30 20.14
C ASP A 144 -2.02 -7.11 20.53
N LYS A 145 -1.08 -6.76 19.65
CA LYS A 145 -0.19 -5.62 19.85
C LYS A 145 -0.98 -4.31 19.86
N PHE A 146 -1.91 -4.15 18.94
CA PHE A 146 -2.73 -2.97 18.83
C PHE A 146 -3.63 -2.80 20.05
N THR A 147 -4.37 -3.85 20.41
CA THR A 147 -5.29 -3.84 21.56
C THR A 147 -4.58 -3.61 22.89
N SER A 148 -3.41 -4.21 23.08
CA SER A 148 -2.60 -3.98 24.29
C SER A 148 -1.99 -2.58 24.38
N SER A 149 -1.92 -1.84 23.28
CA SER A 149 -1.36 -0.48 23.22
C SER A 149 -2.41 0.63 23.44
N MET A 150 -3.71 0.28 23.44
CA MET A 150 -4.82 1.23 23.52
C MET A 150 -5.68 0.97 24.76
N PRO A 151 -6.18 2.02 25.45
CA PRO A 151 -7.22 1.88 26.45
C PRO A 151 -8.52 1.37 25.80
N GLU A 152 -9.27 0.53 26.51
CA GLU A 152 -10.53 -0.04 26.02
C GLU A 152 -11.55 1.04 25.59
N SER A 153 -11.60 2.16 26.29
CA SER A 153 -12.48 3.28 25.94
C SER A 153 -12.13 3.91 24.58
N GLU A 154 -10.87 3.88 24.18
CA GLU A 154 -10.41 4.39 22.88
C GLU A 154 -10.65 3.35 21.77
N LEU A 155 -10.46 2.06 22.08
CA LEU A 155 -10.76 0.96 21.15
C LEU A 155 -12.24 0.96 20.75
N GLN A 156 -13.15 1.16 21.71
CA GLN A 156 -14.61 1.22 21.46
C GLN A 156 -15.01 2.42 20.59
N ALA A 157 -14.20 3.46 20.52
CA ALA A 157 -14.48 4.64 19.69
C ALA A 157 -13.94 4.51 18.25
N LEU A 158 -13.13 3.48 17.96
CA LEU A 158 -12.50 3.26 16.67
C LEU A 158 -13.27 2.20 15.86
N ASN A 159 -13.43 2.45 14.57
CA ASN A 159 -13.85 1.41 13.61
C ASN A 159 -12.61 0.57 13.27
N ILE A 160 -12.54 -0.66 13.77
CA ILE A 160 -11.40 -1.54 13.60
C ILE A 160 -11.79 -2.70 12.69
N TYR A 161 -11.00 -2.93 11.66
CA TYR A 161 -11.16 -4.01 10.70
C TYR A 161 -9.89 -4.85 10.67
N ALA A 162 -10.04 -6.15 10.45
CA ALA A 162 -8.91 -7.07 10.35
C ALA A 162 -8.88 -7.76 8.99
N ILE A 163 -7.70 -8.02 8.50
CA ILE A 163 -7.44 -8.76 7.26
C ILE A 163 -6.51 -9.92 7.57
N GLU A 164 -6.65 -11.01 6.87
CA GLU A 164 -5.99 -12.31 6.96
C GLU A 164 -6.75 -13.28 7.88
N ASP A 165 -6.51 -14.56 7.64
CA ASP A 165 -6.94 -15.76 8.36
C ASP A 165 -8.01 -15.55 9.45
N SER A 166 -9.27 -15.60 9.05
CA SER A 166 -10.44 -15.39 9.90
C SER A 166 -10.43 -16.20 11.21
N SER A 167 -9.63 -17.27 11.28
CA SER A 167 -9.46 -18.07 12.49
C SER A 167 -8.72 -17.35 13.64
N LYS A 168 -8.02 -16.27 13.33
CA LYS A 168 -7.24 -15.46 14.27
C LYS A 168 -7.88 -14.13 14.63
N ILE A 169 -8.99 -13.79 13.99
CA ILE A 169 -9.69 -12.53 14.21
C ILE A 169 -10.67 -12.70 15.36
N PRO A 170 -10.57 -11.93 16.46
CA PRO A 170 -11.58 -11.93 17.51
C PRO A 170 -12.96 -11.53 16.96
N ASN A 171 -14.04 -12.12 17.52
CA ASN A 171 -15.40 -11.88 17.07
C ASN A 171 -15.87 -10.41 17.15
N GLU A 172 -15.13 -9.56 17.81
CA GLU A 172 -15.38 -8.12 17.95
C GLU A 172 -14.85 -7.29 16.76
N TYR A 173 -14.03 -7.90 15.88
CA TYR A 173 -13.52 -7.25 14.66
C TYR A 173 -14.17 -7.84 13.42
N VAL A 174 -14.33 -7.01 12.42
CA VAL A 174 -14.90 -7.41 11.13
C VAL A 174 -13.78 -7.84 10.20
N ASP A 175 -13.87 -9.08 9.69
CA ASP A 175 -13.01 -9.59 8.62
C ASP A 175 -13.41 -8.97 7.27
N ILE A 176 -12.43 -8.54 6.47
CA ILE A 176 -12.63 -7.90 5.17
C ILE A 176 -11.87 -8.56 4.03
#